data_f3355a3ac781da6e66bb3d45ea1b8303
#
_entry.id   f3355a3ac781da6e66bb3d45ea1b8303
#
_cell.length_a   1.000
_cell.length_b   1.000
_cell.length_c   1.000
_cell.angle_alpha   90.00
_cell.angle_beta   90.00
_cell.angle_gamma   90.00
#
_symmetry.space_group_name_H-M   'P 1'
#
loop_
_entity.id
_entity.type
_entity.pdbx_description
1 polymer ?
#
loop_
_entity_poly.entity_id
_entity_poly.type
_entity_poly.pdbx_seq_one_letter_code
_entity_poly.pdbx_strand_id
1 'polypeptide(L)'
;KILFAVAWVGALFLMGFFFLIGQLLTPDSSLVTTITENLGKQAQSVINGLSAWILLYPEVSVDGLYRLVFSWASQLYSMLAFFAVALFVPKLIAHDLASNAILIYSSKALSRFDYILGKFGIAFTLLGLLCLAPLIAVWFVGNLLSPDWGFFYHGFPALLRAVTVGLLGVTTYSLLAMAVSSLAKRTSSATAFWILAWIISGMIANTT
;
A
#
# COMPACT_ATOMS: atom_id res chain seq x y z
N LYS A 1 13.39 8.89 -2.37
CA LYS A 1 13.81 7.80 -3.29
C LYS A 1 13.80 6.44 -2.58
N ILE A 2 14.46 6.32 -1.42
CA ILE A 2 14.58 5.03 -0.69
C ILE A 2 13.20 4.44 -0.35
N LEU A 3 12.26 5.20 0.21
CA LEU A 3 10.93 4.71 0.55
C LEU A 3 10.15 4.20 -0.67
N PHE A 4 10.26 4.91 -1.80
CA PHE A 4 9.66 4.44 -3.05
C PHE A 4 10.31 3.15 -3.53
N ALA A 5 11.64 3.02 -3.45
CA ALA A 5 12.33 1.79 -3.80
C ALA A 5 11.86 0.62 -2.93
N VAL A 6 11.75 0.81 -1.61
CA VAL A 6 11.26 -0.23 -0.69
C VAL A 6 9.81 -0.63 -0.99
N ALA A 7 8.93 0.34 -1.28
CA ALA A 7 7.55 0.07 -1.65
C ALA A 7 7.45 -0.79 -2.92
N TRP A 8 8.24 -0.45 -3.95
CA TRP A 8 8.25 -1.21 -5.20
C TRP A 8 8.95 -2.57 -5.10
N VAL A 9 9.99 -2.69 -4.27
CA VAL A 9 10.59 -4.01 -3.97
C VAL A 9 9.58 -4.92 -3.28
N GLY A 10 8.81 -4.40 -2.31
CA GLY A 10 7.71 -5.13 -1.70
C GLY A 10 6.65 -5.56 -2.71
N ALA A 11 6.28 -4.67 -3.63
CA ALA A 11 5.34 -4.99 -4.70
C ALA A 11 5.88 -6.08 -5.65
N LEU A 12 7.16 -5.99 -6.05
CA LEU A 12 7.80 -7.02 -6.88
C LEU A 12 7.82 -8.38 -6.20
N PHE A 13 8.04 -8.43 -4.88
CA PHE A 13 7.96 -9.67 -4.12
C PHE A 13 6.55 -10.27 -4.17
N LEU A 14 5.50 -9.46 -3.99
CA LEU A 14 4.11 -9.90 -4.09
C LEU A 14 3.72 -10.31 -5.53
N MET A 15 4.24 -9.62 -6.54
CA MET A 15 4.05 -10.01 -7.94
C MET A 15 4.72 -11.37 -8.22
N GLY A 16 5.93 -11.61 -7.68
CA GLY A 16 6.61 -12.90 -7.73
C GLY A 16 5.79 -14.02 -7.08
N PHE A 17 5.11 -13.74 -5.97
CA PHE A 17 4.20 -14.67 -5.34
C PHE A 17 3.04 -15.06 -6.28
N PHE A 18 2.41 -14.09 -6.96
CA PHE A 18 1.36 -14.38 -7.95
C PHE A 18 1.91 -15.15 -9.16
N PHE A 19 3.12 -14.86 -9.59
CA PHE A 19 3.79 -15.64 -10.63
C PHE A 19 3.94 -17.10 -10.22
N LEU A 20 4.40 -17.38 -9.01
CA LEU A 20 4.53 -18.74 -8.48
C LEU A 20 3.18 -19.46 -8.41
N ILE A 21 2.13 -18.78 -7.95
CA ILE A 21 0.77 -19.34 -7.93
C ILE A 21 0.31 -19.65 -9.35
N GLY A 22 0.48 -18.74 -10.31
CA GLY A 22 0.14 -18.96 -11.71
C GLY A 22 0.84 -20.18 -12.31
N GLN A 23 2.12 -20.35 -12.00
CA GLN A 23 2.89 -21.54 -12.40
C GLN A 23 2.37 -22.83 -11.74
N LEU A 24 1.98 -22.79 -10.48
CA LEU A 24 1.42 -23.96 -9.78
C LEU A 24 0.03 -24.35 -10.30
N LEU A 25 -0.74 -23.40 -10.80
CA LEU A 25 -2.07 -23.64 -11.38
C LEU A 25 -2.00 -24.18 -12.83
N THR A 26 -0.85 -24.09 -13.48
CA THR A 26 -0.63 -24.58 -14.84
C THR A 26 0.00 -25.98 -14.78
N PRO A 27 -0.72 -27.07 -15.16
CA PRO A 27 -0.25 -28.44 -14.97
C PRO A 27 1.10 -28.76 -15.65
N ASP A 28 1.36 -28.16 -16.80
CA ASP A 28 2.57 -28.40 -17.62
C ASP A 28 3.67 -27.37 -17.36
N SER A 29 3.60 -26.62 -16.26
CA SER A 29 4.62 -25.63 -15.94
C SER A 29 5.95 -26.27 -15.53
N SER A 30 7.05 -25.57 -15.82
CA SER A 30 8.39 -26.01 -15.44
C SER A 30 8.58 -26.20 -13.94
N LEU A 31 7.85 -25.43 -13.12
CA LEU A 31 7.87 -25.56 -11.66
C LEU A 31 7.16 -26.84 -11.20
N VAL A 32 5.99 -27.14 -11.73
CA VAL A 32 5.24 -28.36 -11.39
C VAL A 32 6.04 -29.61 -11.80
N THR A 33 6.64 -29.63 -12.98
CA THR A 33 7.49 -30.73 -13.44
C THR A 33 8.71 -30.92 -12.54
N THR A 34 9.43 -29.84 -12.22
CA THR A 34 10.61 -29.89 -11.33
C THR A 34 10.25 -30.35 -9.92
N ILE A 35 9.14 -29.88 -9.35
CA ILE A 35 8.66 -30.29 -8.03
C ILE A 35 8.29 -31.78 -8.04
N THR A 36 7.63 -32.23 -9.11
CA THR A 36 7.16 -33.60 -9.24
C THR A 36 8.34 -34.58 -9.41
N GLU A 37 9.37 -34.20 -10.17
CA GLU A 37 10.58 -34.97 -10.31
C GLU A 37 11.37 -35.11 -9.00
N ASN A 38 11.45 -34.04 -8.19
CA ASN A 38 12.23 -34.07 -6.96
C ASN A 38 11.48 -34.63 -5.74
N LEU A 39 10.18 -34.40 -5.63
CA LEU A 39 9.36 -34.76 -4.45
C LEU A 39 8.40 -35.93 -4.70
N GLY A 40 8.32 -36.42 -5.94
CA GLY A 40 7.58 -37.61 -6.34
C GLY A 40 6.06 -37.39 -6.46
N LYS A 41 5.35 -38.51 -6.73
CA LYS A 41 3.91 -38.52 -7.06
C LYS A 41 2.99 -37.94 -5.97
N GLN A 42 3.42 -37.94 -4.70
CA GLN A 42 2.64 -37.36 -3.60
C GLN A 42 2.55 -35.83 -3.72
N ALA A 43 3.65 -35.16 -4.07
CA ALA A 43 3.64 -33.71 -4.30
C ALA A 43 2.73 -33.34 -5.47
N GLN A 44 2.78 -34.13 -6.54
CA GLN A 44 1.89 -33.94 -7.70
C GLN A 44 0.41 -34.04 -7.31
N SER A 45 0.03 -35.02 -6.50
CA SER A 45 -1.36 -35.18 -6.06
C SER A 45 -1.85 -34.00 -5.22
N VAL A 46 -0.99 -33.44 -4.35
CA VAL A 46 -1.30 -32.25 -3.55
C VAL A 46 -1.45 -31.02 -4.45
N ILE A 47 -0.52 -30.80 -5.38
CA ILE A 47 -0.60 -29.68 -6.33
C ILE A 47 -1.87 -29.75 -7.17
N ASN A 48 -2.16 -30.94 -7.72
CA ASN A 48 -3.37 -31.15 -8.53
C ASN A 48 -4.64 -30.95 -7.68
N GLY A 49 -4.66 -31.38 -6.43
CA GLY A 49 -5.77 -31.15 -5.50
C GLY A 49 -6.00 -29.69 -5.20
N LEU A 50 -4.91 -28.92 -4.92
CA LEU A 50 -4.98 -27.49 -4.67
C LEU A 50 -5.41 -26.71 -5.92
N SER A 51 -4.84 -27.01 -7.08
CA SER A 51 -5.21 -26.34 -8.33
C SER A 51 -6.67 -26.64 -8.71
N ALA A 52 -7.11 -27.88 -8.58
CA ALA A 52 -8.50 -28.26 -8.81
C ALA A 52 -9.46 -27.52 -7.84
N TRP A 53 -9.09 -27.40 -6.56
CA TRP A 53 -9.91 -26.68 -5.59
C TRP A 53 -10.01 -25.17 -5.92
N ILE A 54 -8.92 -24.55 -6.30
CA ILE A 54 -8.89 -23.13 -6.69
C ILE A 54 -9.74 -22.88 -7.94
N LEU A 55 -9.69 -23.78 -8.91
CA LEU A 55 -10.44 -23.67 -10.16
C LEU A 55 -11.93 -24.02 -9.99
N LEU A 56 -12.27 -24.91 -9.04
CA LEU A 56 -13.65 -25.27 -8.74
C LEU A 56 -14.38 -24.20 -7.90
N TYR A 57 -13.66 -23.50 -7.04
CA TYR A 57 -14.22 -22.47 -6.15
C TYR A 57 -13.50 -21.12 -6.31
N PRO A 58 -13.49 -20.51 -7.52
CA PRO A 58 -12.73 -19.30 -7.79
C PRO A 58 -13.21 -18.11 -6.95
N GLU A 59 -14.50 -18.04 -6.61
CA GLU A 59 -15.07 -16.96 -5.81
C GLU A 59 -14.42 -16.85 -4.42
N VAL A 60 -14.21 -17.99 -3.76
CA VAL A 60 -13.66 -18.04 -2.40
C VAL A 60 -12.14 -18.01 -2.42
N SER A 61 -11.53 -18.77 -3.31
CA SER A 61 -10.07 -18.92 -3.38
C SER A 61 -9.37 -17.67 -3.87
N VAL A 62 -9.88 -17.06 -4.95
CA VAL A 62 -9.27 -15.84 -5.53
C VAL A 62 -9.47 -14.63 -4.63
N ASP A 63 -10.68 -14.42 -4.10
CA ASP A 63 -10.94 -13.34 -3.13
C ASP A 63 -10.09 -13.54 -1.85
N GLY A 64 -9.96 -14.78 -1.37
CA GLY A 64 -9.13 -15.14 -0.23
C GLY A 64 -7.64 -14.85 -0.45
N LEU A 65 -7.09 -15.21 -1.61
CA LEU A 65 -5.71 -14.91 -2.00
C LEU A 65 -5.44 -13.41 -2.03
N TYR A 66 -6.29 -12.64 -2.70
CA TYR A 66 -6.13 -11.18 -2.76
C TYR A 66 -6.29 -10.53 -1.38
N ARG A 67 -7.22 -10.99 -0.54
CA ARG A 67 -7.35 -10.50 0.85
C ARG A 67 -6.06 -10.73 1.65
N LEU A 68 -5.48 -11.91 1.54
CA LEU A 68 -4.24 -12.26 2.22
C LEU A 68 -3.09 -11.37 1.74
N VAL A 69 -2.89 -11.24 0.44
CA VAL A 69 -1.87 -10.39 -0.16
C VAL A 69 -2.06 -8.92 0.22
N PHE A 70 -3.28 -8.40 0.15
CA PHE A 70 -3.56 -7.02 0.51
C PHE A 70 -3.44 -6.75 2.02
N SER A 71 -3.73 -7.73 2.88
CA SER A 71 -3.50 -7.58 4.32
C SER A 71 -2.00 -7.45 4.64
N TRP A 72 -1.15 -8.25 4.00
CA TRP A 72 0.30 -8.14 4.13
C TRP A 72 0.83 -6.83 3.55
N ALA A 73 0.35 -6.47 2.36
CA ALA A 73 0.69 -5.20 1.72
C ALA A 73 0.31 -4.01 2.61
N SER A 74 -0.86 -4.02 3.24
CA SER A 74 -1.32 -2.93 4.10
C SER A 74 -0.42 -2.71 5.31
N GLN A 75 0.12 -3.76 5.91
CA GLN A 75 1.10 -3.69 6.99
C GLN A 75 2.38 -2.96 6.54
N LEU A 76 2.95 -3.39 5.42
CA LEU A 76 4.14 -2.79 4.85
C LEU A 76 3.91 -1.31 4.48
N TYR A 77 2.82 -1.03 3.77
CA TYR A 77 2.53 0.32 3.28
C TYR A 77 2.11 1.28 4.40
N SER A 78 1.46 0.81 5.46
CA SER A 78 1.19 1.64 6.64
C SER A 78 2.47 2.07 7.35
N MET A 79 3.43 1.15 7.49
CA MET A 79 4.74 1.46 8.03
C MET A 79 5.51 2.46 7.15
N LEU A 80 5.50 2.25 5.82
CA LEU A 80 6.14 3.17 4.89
C LEU A 80 5.47 4.55 4.90
N ALA A 81 4.13 4.61 4.98
CA ALA A 81 3.38 5.85 5.11
C ALA A 81 3.76 6.62 6.37
N PHE A 82 3.91 5.92 7.51
CA PHE A 82 4.38 6.53 8.75
C PHE A 82 5.74 7.21 8.58
N PHE A 83 6.73 6.53 8.03
CA PHE A 83 8.06 7.09 7.77
C PHE A 83 8.02 8.20 6.72
N ALA A 84 7.22 8.05 5.67
CA ALA A 84 7.05 9.08 4.66
C ALA A 84 6.52 10.38 5.29
N VAL A 85 5.46 10.28 6.09
CA VAL A 85 4.89 11.43 6.79
C VAL A 85 5.91 12.06 7.74
N ALA A 86 6.65 11.26 8.52
CA ALA A 86 7.69 11.77 9.40
C ALA A 86 8.77 12.60 8.66
N LEU A 87 9.08 12.23 7.42
CA LEU A 87 10.05 12.95 6.59
C LEU A 87 9.47 14.19 5.88
N PHE A 88 8.17 14.15 5.52
CA PHE A 88 7.52 15.21 4.74
C PHE A 88 6.81 16.25 5.61
N VAL A 89 6.26 15.86 6.77
CA VAL A 89 5.54 16.77 7.68
C VAL A 89 6.30 18.05 7.98
N PRO A 90 7.61 18.01 8.32
CA PRO A 90 8.35 19.22 8.62
C PRO A 90 8.43 20.19 7.45
N LYS A 91 8.35 19.66 6.22
CA LYS A 91 8.49 20.45 4.99
C LYS A 91 7.17 20.97 4.43
N LEU A 92 6.03 20.49 4.94
CA LEU A 92 4.71 20.89 4.42
C LEU A 92 4.35 22.33 4.79
N ILE A 93 4.12 22.59 6.09
CA ILE A 93 3.66 23.88 6.60
C ILE A 93 4.67 24.47 7.59
N ALA A 94 5.28 23.66 8.44
CA ALA A 94 6.21 24.14 9.47
C ALA A 94 7.43 24.85 8.87
N HIS A 95 7.91 24.45 7.72
CA HIS A 95 9.00 25.16 7.02
C HIS A 95 8.55 26.53 6.50
N ASP A 96 7.33 26.61 5.94
CA ASP A 96 6.80 27.89 5.41
C ASP A 96 6.50 28.87 6.55
N LEU A 97 6.07 28.37 7.71
CA LEU A 97 5.93 29.17 8.93
C LEU A 97 7.28 29.69 9.44
N ALA A 98 8.28 28.82 9.51
CA ALA A 98 9.61 29.15 10.00
C ALA A 98 10.36 30.15 9.10
N SER A 99 10.13 30.09 7.79
CA SER A 99 10.76 30.97 6.79
C SER A 99 9.97 32.24 6.48
N ASN A 100 8.85 32.50 7.16
CA ASN A 100 7.92 33.60 6.86
C ASN A 100 7.39 33.60 5.41
N ALA A 101 7.48 32.48 4.70
CA ALA A 101 7.00 32.37 3.32
C ALA A 101 5.47 32.63 3.21
N ILE A 102 4.74 32.40 4.28
CA ILE A 102 3.29 32.69 4.37
C ILE A 102 3.00 34.18 4.12
N LEU A 103 3.88 35.10 4.54
CA LEU A 103 3.71 36.54 4.28
C LEU A 103 3.81 36.84 2.76
N ILE A 104 4.66 36.13 2.05
CA ILE A 104 4.82 36.27 0.59
C ILE A 104 3.58 35.70 -0.12
N TYR A 105 3.04 34.59 0.35
CA TYR A 105 1.83 34.00 -0.22
C TYR A 105 0.60 34.87 0.03
N SER A 106 0.51 35.53 1.19
CA SER A 106 -0.61 36.45 1.51
C SER A 106 -0.57 37.75 0.72
N SER A 107 0.58 38.15 0.17
CA SER A 107 0.69 39.31 -0.72
C SER A 107 0.27 39.01 -2.18
N LYS A 108 0.10 37.74 -2.52
CA LYS A 108 -0.43 37.28 -3.82
C LYS A 108 -1.93 37.00 -3.71
N ALA A 109 -2.63 36.96 -4.83
CA ALA A 109 -4.08 36.69 -4.91
C ALA A 109 -4.43 35.21 -4.62
N LEU A 110 -3.65 34.52 -3.75
CA LEU A 110 -3.91 33.14 -3.31
C LEU A 110 -4.82 33.14 -2.09
N SER A 111 -5.95 32.44 -2.18
CA SER A 111 -6.79 32.25 -1.01
C SER A 111 -6.14 31.28 -0.02
N ARG A 112 -6.51 31.40 1.27
CA ARG A 112 -6.04 30.48 2.31
C ARG A 112 -6.43 29.03 1.99
N PHE A 113 -7.59 28.86 1.35
CA PHE A 113 -8.10 27.55 0.96
C PHE A 113 -7.22 26.93 -0.13
N ASP A 114 -6.82 27.69 -1.17
CA ASP A 114 -5.99 27.21 -2.26
C ASP A 114 -4.61 26.76 -1.76
N TYR A 115 -4.05 27.48 -0.80
CA TYR A 115 -2.79 27.11 -0.15
C TYR A 115 -2.91 25.77 0.59
N ILE A 116 -3.95 25.61 1.41
CA ILE A 116 -4.19 24.38 2.18
C ILE A 116 -4.47 23.21 1.24
N LEU A 117 -5.30 23.41 0.22
CA LEU A 117 -5.64 22.39 -0.76
C LEU A 117 -4.42 21.96 -1.57
N GLY A 118 -3.54 22.88 -1.94
CA GLY A 118 -2.29 22.58 -2.62
C GLY A 118 -1.34 21.72 -1.78
N LYS A 119 -1.19 22.06 -0.49
CA LYS A 119 -0.36 21.28 0.44
C LYS A 119 -0.94 19.88 0.71
N PHE A 120 -2.27 19.80 0.88
CA PHE A 120 -2.98 18.53 0.98
C PHE A 120 -2.78 17.69 -0.28
N GLY A 121 -2.95 18.28 -1.46
CA GLY A 121 -2.76 17.59 -2.73
C GLY A 121 -1.36 16.99 -2.88
N ILE A 122 -0.32 17.70 -2.45
CA ILE A 122 1.06 17.18 -2.46
C ILE A 122 1.19 15.97 -1.53
N ALA A 123 0.71 16.07 -0.28
CA ALA A 123 0.78 14.98 0.69
C ALA A 123 -0.02 13.76 0.21
N PHE A 124 -1.24 13.98 -0.26
CA PHE A 124 -2.13 12.96 -0.78
C PHE A 124 -1.54 12.23 -2.00
N THR A 125 -0.99 12.97 -2.95
CA THR A 125 -0.37 12.39 -4.15
C THR A 125 0.87 11.58 -3.80
N LEU A 126 1.75 12.10 -2.93
CA LEU A 126 2.95 11.37 -2.51
C LEU A 126 2.61 10.07 -1.79
N LEU A 127 1.67 10.10 -0.84
CA LEU A 127 1.24 8.90 -0.12
C LEU A 127 0.45 7.95 -1.03
N GLY A 128 -0.38 8.48 -1.92
CA GLY A 128 -1.10 7.68 -2.92
C GLY A 128 -0.15 6.92 -3.86
N LEU A 129 0.86 7.61 -4.39
CA LEU A 129 1.89 6.98 -5.22
C LEU A 129 2.76 5.98 -4.45
N LEU A 130 2.98 6.21 -3.15
CA LEU A 130 3.76 5.31 -2.32
C LEU A 130 2.99 4.04 -1.95
N CYS A 131 1.71 4.15 -1.63
CA CYS A 131 0.91 3.07 -1.05
C CYS A 131 -0.05 2.44 -2.05
N LEU A 132 -0.81 3.25 -2.81
CA LEU A 132 -1.87 2.75 -3.71
C LEU A 132 -1.32 2.29 -5.05
N ALA A 133 -0.36 3.03 -5.63
CA ALA A 133 0.16 2.65 -6.94
C ALA A 133 0.80 1.26 -6.98
N PRO A 134 1.68 0.87 -6.01
CA PRO A 134 2.21 -0.48 -5.98
C PRO A 134 1.15 -1.55 -5.74
N LEU A 135 0.14 -1.26 -4.91
CA LEU A 135 -0.96 -2.19 -4.60
C LEU A 135 -1.83 -2.46 -5.84
N ILE A 136 -2.17 -1.43 -6.61
CA ILE A 136 -2.90 -1.56 -7.88
C ILE A 136 -2.05 -2.34 -8.90
N ALA A 137 -0.73 -2.06 -8.95
CA ALA A 137 0.18 -2.77 -9.83
C ALA A 137 0.27 -4.27 -9.50
N VAL A 138 0.32 -4.64 -8.21
CA VAL A 138 0.29 -6.04 -7.77
C VAL A 138 -0.98 -6.75 -8.23
N TRP A 139 -2.14 -6.10 -8.08
CA TRP A 139 -3.40 -6.66 -8.54
C TRP A 139 -3.42 -6.84 -10.06
N PHE A 140 -2.98 -5.83 -10.81
CA PHE A 140 -2.95 -5.86 -12.26
C PHE A 140 -2.03 -6.98 -12.79
N VAL A 141 -0.82 -7.07 -12.26
CA VAL A 141 0.14 -8.12 -12.64
C VAL A 141 -0.36 -9.50 -12.20
N GLY A 142 -0.96 -9.62 -11.01
CA GLY A 142 -1.55 -10.86 -10.55
C GLY A 142 -2.61 -11.40 -11.51
N ASN A 143 -3.44 -10.52 -12.07
CA ASN A 143 -4.42 -10.92 -13.09
C ASN A 143 -3.77 -11.27 -14.44
N LEU A 144 -2.71 -10.57 -14.86
CA LEU A 144 -2.00 -10.91 -16.10
C LEU A 144 -1.30 -12.27 -16.04
N LEU A 145 -0.88 -12.68 -14.84
CA LEU A 145 -0.19 -13.96 -14.61
C LEU A 145 -1.16 -15.11 -14.30
N SER A 146 -2.45 -14.83 -14.18
CA SER A 146 -3.44 -15.85 -13.91
C SER A 146 -3.81 -16.65 -15.18
N PRO A 147 -4.14 -17.95 -15.04
CA PRO A 147 -4.49 -18.79 -16.18
C PRO A 147 -5.85 -18.47 -16.81
N ASP A 148 -6.73 -17.80 -16.10
CA ASP A 148 -8.09 -17.54 -16.53
C ASP A 148 -8.59 -16.13 -16.14
N TRP A 149 -9.46 -15.56 -17.00
CA TRP A 149 -10.15 -14.27 -16.76
C TRP A 149 -11.07 -14.30 -15.54
N GLY A 150 -11.41 -15.46 -15.02
CA GLY A 150 -12.16 -15.61 -13.76
C GLY A 150 -11.45 -14.93 -12.58
N PHE A 151 -10.11 -14.92 -12.57
CA PHE A 151 -9.32 -14.22 -11.55
C PHE A 151 -9.57 -12.72 -11.54
N PHE A 152 -9.72 -12.10 -12.71
CA PHE A 152 -10.05 -10.69 -12.81
C PHE A 152 -11.43 -10.39 -12.21
N TYR A 153 -12.43 -11.17 -12.58
CA TYR A 153 -13.80 -10.95 -12.13
C TYR A 153 -13.96 -11.17 -10.62
N HIS A 154 -13.44 -12.29 -10.11
CA HIS A 154 -13.51 -12.62 -8.68
C HIS A 154 -12.52 -11.83 -7.80
N GLY A 155 -11.42 -11.32 -8.37
CA GLY A 155 -10.45 -10.46 -7.67
C GLY A 155 -10.83 -8.98 -7.61
N PHE A 156 -11.76 -8.51 -8.47
CA PHE A 156 -12.15 -7.11 -8.53
C PHE A 156 -12.79 -6.57 -7.23
N PRO A 157 -13.69 -7.29 -6.53
CA PRO A 157 -14.23 -6.84 -5.25
C PRO A 157 -13.15 -6.66 -4.17
N ALA A 158 -12.12 -7.50 -4.18
CA ALA A 158 -10.99 -7.37 -3.25
C ALA A 158 -10.16 -6.11 -3.55
N LEU A 159 -9.90 -5.81 -4.82
CA LEU A 159 -9.26 -4.55 -5.22
C LEU A 159 -10.06 -3.34 -4.77
N LEU A 160 -11.37 -3.34 -5.04
CA LEU A 160 -12.23 -2.20 -4.69
C LEU A 160 -12.18 -1.91 -3.18
N ARG A 161 -12.27 -2.95 -2.35
CA ARG A 161 -12.12 -2.85 -0.89
C ARG A 161 -10.74 -2.31 -0.51
N ALA A 162 -9.67 -2.86 -1.07
CA ALA A 162 -8.30 -2.44 -0.76
C ALA A 162 -8.04 -0.98 -1.17
N VAL A 163 -8.50 -0.56 -2.35
CA VAL A 163 -8.38 0.83 -2.82
C VAL A 163 -9.20 1.77 -1.94
N THR A 164 -10.43 1.41 -1.57
CA THR A 164 -11.27 2.24 -0.70
C THR A 164 -10.62 2.44 0.68
N VAL A 165 -10.18 1.36 1.33
CA VAL A 165 -9.48 1.43 2.62
C VAL A 165 -8.17 2.19 2.49
N GLY A 166 -7.41 1.96 1.42
CA GLY A 166 -6.17 2.67 1.14
C GLY A 166 -6.38 4.18 0.92
N LEU A 167 -7.42 4.58 0.17
CA LEU A 167 -7.79 6.00 -0.01
C LEU A 167 -8.17 6.66 1.33
N LEU A 168 -8.96 5.98 2.15
CA LEU A 168 -9.29 6.47 3.50
C LEU A 168 -8.02 6.64 4.35
N GLY A 169 -7.12 5.67 4.32
CA GLY A 169 -5.83 5.73 5.01
C GLY A 169 -4.96 6.90 4.52
N VAL A 170 -4.76 7.03 3.21
CA VAL A 170 -3.97 8.12 2.61
C VAL A 170 -4.57 9.49 2.95
N THR A 171 -5.91 9.62 2.89
CA THR A 171 -6.60 10.86 3.27
C THR A 171 -6.37 11.20 4.74
N THR A 172 -6.55 10.22 5.63
CA THR A 172 -6.36 10.40 7.08
C THR A 172 -4.92 10.78 7.41
N TYR A 173 -3.92 10.07 6.87
CA TYR A 173 -2.51 10.40 7.07
C TYR A 173 -2.16 11.79 6.52
N SER A 174 -2.70 12.18 5.37
CA SER A 174 -2.47 13.50 4.78
C SER A 174 -3.06 14.62 5.64
N LEU A 175 -4.28 14.46 6.16
CA LEU A 175 -4.92 15.42 7.04
C LEU A 175 -4.19 15.55 8.38
N LEU A 176 -3.83 14.42 9.00
CA LEU A 176 -3.05 14.40 10.24
C LEU A 176 -1.67 15.03 10.05
N ALA A 177 -1.00 14.75 8.93
CA ALA A 177 0.28 15.36 8.58
C ALA A 177 0.19 16.88 8.53
N MET A 178 -0.85 17.39 7.89
CA MET A 178 -1.10 18.85 7.82
C MET A 178 -1.41 19.43 9.18
N ALA A 179 -2.28 18.79 9.97
CA ALA A 179 -2.64 19.24 11.31
C ALA A 179 -1.40 19.35 12.22
N VAL A 180 -0.58 18.28 12.26
CA VAL A 180 0.64 18.27 13.06
C VAL A 180 1.65 19.33 12.57
N SER A 181 1.80 19.47 11.23
CA SER A 181 2.70 20.46 10.64
C SER A 181 2.27 21.91 10.95
N SER A 182 0.97 22.18 11.02
CA SER A 182 0.45 23.53 11.34
C SER A 182 0.62 23.94 12.81
N LEU A 183 0.64 22.97 13.73
CA LEU A 183 0.85 23.21 15.16
C LEU A 183 2.31 23.46 15.52
N ALA A 184 3.23 23.02 14.67
CA ALA A 184 4.65 23.09 14.96
C ALA A 184 5.27 24.41 14.48
N LYS A 185 5.86 25.17 15.39
CA LYS A 185 6.61 26.40 15.04
C LYS A 185 8.01 26.13 14.45
N ARG A 186 8.54 24.93 14.67
CA ARG A 186 9.86 24.49 14.17
C ARG A 186 9.75 23.15 13.47
N THR A 187 10.55 22.94 12.45
CA THR A 187 10.56 21.67 11.68
C THR A 187 10.85 20.45 12.53
N SER A 188 11.77 20.56 13.52
CA SER A 188 12.12 19.45 14.42
C SER A 188 10.95 19.07 15.36
N SER A 189 10.17 20.06 15.82
CA SER A 189 9.03 19.78 16.68
C SER A 189 7.88 19.09 15.92
N ALA A 190 7.70 19.37 14.63
CA ALA A 190 6.70 18.70 13.81
C ALA A 190 6.95 17.19 13.72
N THR A 191 8.19 16.77 13.49
CA THR A 191 8.55 15.35 13.46
C THR A 191 8.35 14.69 14.83
N ALA A 192 8.75 15.37 15.91
CA ALA A 192 8.58 14.85 17.27
C ALA A 192 7.10 14.66 17.62
N PHE A 193 6.24 15.63 17.31
CA PHE A 193 4.79 15.51 17.53
C PHE A 193 4.17 14.36 16.74
N TRP A 194 4.63 14.13 15.49
CA TRP A 194 4.17 13.00 14.69
C TRP A 194 4.51 11.65 15.32
N ILE A 195 5.78 11.50 15.76
CA ILE A 195 6.25 10.25 16.40
C ILE A 195 5.49 10.02 17.72
N LEU A 196 5.31 11.06 18.53
CA LEU A 196 4.56 10.96 19.78
C LEU A 196 3.09 10.57 19.56
N ALA A 197 2.43 11.18 18.58
CA ALA A 197 1.05 10.84 18.24
C ALA A 197 0.91 9.37 17.83
N TRP A 198 1.87 8.86 17.10
CA TRP A 198 1.88 7.45 16.70
C TRP A 198 2.13 6.49 17.88
N ILE A 199 3.07 6.81 18.76
CA ILE A 199 3.33 6.01 19.97
C ILE A 199 2.08 5.97 20.86
N ILE A 200 1.44 7.12 21.09
CA ILE A 200 0.23 7.21 21.91
C ILE A 200 -0.90 6.39 21.28
N SER A 201 -1.12 6.49 19.97
CA SER A 201 -2.16 5.72 19.29
C SER A 201 -1.91 4.22 19.38
N GLY A 202 -0.64 3.77 19.27
CA GLY A 202 -0.26 2.38 19.44
C GLY A 202 -0.45 1.86 20.87
N MET A 203 -0.19 2.69 21.88
CA MET A 203 -0.45 2.34 23.28
C MET A 203 -1.95 2.17 23.55
N ILE A 204 -2.79 3.06 23.02
CA ILE A 204 -4.25 2.99 23.17
C ILE A 204 -4.79 1.72 22.48
N ALA A 205 -4.33 1.43 21.27
CA ALA A 205 -4.77 0.25 20.52
C ALA A 205 -4.42 -1.08 21.21
N ASN A 206 -3.38 -1.13 22.04
CA ASN A 206 -2.99 -2.34 22.78
C ASN A 206 -3.69 -2.48 24.15
N THR A 207 -4.46 -1.46 24.58
CA THR A 207 -5.19 -1.49 25.86
C THR A 207 -6.68 -1.79 25.71
N THR A 208 -7.16 -1.85 24.47
CA THR A 208 -8.53 -2.26 24.08
C THR A 208 -8.54 -3.66 23.50
#